data_0c9c2ace17aab9c77fdc07b63f252d93
#
_entry.id   0c9c2ace17aab9c77fdc07b63f252d93
#
_cell.length_a   1.000
_cell.length_b   1.000
_cell.length_c   1.000
_cell.angle_alpha   90.00
_cell.angle_beta   90.00
_cell.angle_gamma   90.00
#
_symmetry.space_group_name_H-M   'P 1'
#
loop_
_entity.id
_entity.type
_entity.pdbx_description
1 polymer ?
#
loop_
_entity_poly.entity_id
_entity_poly.type
_entity_poly.pdbx_seq_one_letter_code
_entity_poly.pdbx_strand_id
1 'polypeptide(L)'
;MNHRLVRTTASLAFGLVAGFAWSGATAVAGDVRLSGAGATFPAPLYTRWVSEYEKGHPSVQIDYRSIGSGGGVKAIADKTVAFGATDAPLSEKEIAAMGGTDSVVQFPAALGAVVPAYNLPGVGQPLQFTGAVLVDIYLGRISSWDDAQIQKLNADVKLPKFPITPVFRTDGSGTTHVFTSYLATQSPEFKGEVGVGKQVKWPLGQGGKGNEGVAAVIQQTAGAIGYIEHNYAIANKISYGAVQNKAGKFVLATPESVSAAGDASSGELKGNVLRADVWNAPGEGAYPISAFTYIVLYKQLENIKTDAEASALLGYQRWTLGPGQKFAAEMHYAPLGEKVQAAAIAALNAVTHQGKPIPVQP
;
A
#
# COMPACT_ATOMS: atom_id res chain seq x y z
N MET A 1 41.08 -67.06 -66.46
CA MET A 1 41.22 -68.28 -65.69
C MET A 1 41.10 -67.95 -64.25
N ASN A 2 40.05 -68.46 -63.64
CA ASN A 2 39.49 -67.97 -62.38
C ASN A 2 40.00 -68.73 -61.17
N HIS A 3 40.43 -68.06 -60.12
CA HIS A 3 40.55 -68.68 -58.81
C HIS A 3 39.68 -67.90 -57.80
N ARG A 4 38.65 -68.63 -57.32
CA ARG A 4 37.83 -68.23 -56.19
C ARG A 4 38.55 -68.58 -54.89
N LEU A 5 38.70 -67.59 -53.98
CA LEU A 5 39.03 -67.82 -52.58
C LEU A 5 37.79 -67.58 -51.71
N VAL A 6 37.45 -68.64 -51.01
CA VAL A 6 36.42 -68.65 -49.97
C VAL A 6 37.08 -68.09 -48.66
N ARG A 7 36.50 -67.02 -48.04
CA ARG A 7 36.85 -66.60 -46.74
C ARG A 7 35.67 -66.80 -45.81
N THR A 8 35.87 -67.70 -44.84
CA THR A 8 35.01 -67.90 -43.67
C THR A 8 35.15 -66.73 -42.68
N THR A 9 34.06 -66.09 -42.38
CA THR A 9 33.98 -65.03 -41.33
C THR A 9 33.31 -65.62 -40.12
N ALA A 10 34.03 -65.64 -38.99
CA ALA A 10 33.52 -65.96 -37.67
C ALA A 10 32.80 -64.76 -37.08
N SER A 11 31.54 -64.90 -36.74
CA SER A 11 30.72 -63.86 -36.08
C SER A 11 30.95 -63.94 -34.55
N LEU A 12 31.58 -62.92 -33.99
CA LEU A 12 31.56 -62.63 -32.54
C LEU A 12 30.31 -61.84 -32.21
N ALA A 13 29.41 -62.38 -31.42
CA ALA A 13 28.28 -61.68 -30.86
C ALA A 13 28.75 -60.84 -29.63
N PHE A 14 28.74 -59.52 -29.78
CA PHE A 14 28.93 -58.59 -28.66
C PHE A 14 27.56 -58.23 -28.12
N GLY A 15 27.23 -58.67 -26.91
CA GLY A 15 26.02 -58.27 -26.19
C GLY A 15 26.13 -56.84 -25.70
N LEU A 16 25.37 -55.89 -26.27
CA LEU A 16 25.18 -54.54 -25.76
C LEU A 16 24.14 -54.56 -24.63
N VAL A 17 24.58 -54.39 -23.40
CA VAL A 17 23.72 -54.04 -22.27
C VAL A 17 23.41 -52.57 -22.38
N ALA A 18 22.21 -52.24 -22.89
CA ALA A 18 21.71 -50.88 -22.89
C ALA A 18 21.26 -50.49 -21.45
N GLY A 19 22.14 -49.81 -20.73
CA GLY A 19 21.75 -49.16 -19.49
C GLY A 19 20.82 -48.00 -19.78
N PHE A 20 19.53 -48.16 -19.45
CA PHE A 20 18.58 -47.04 -19.38
C PHE A 20 18.97 -46.14 -18.22
N ALA A 21 19.75 -45.09 -18.50
CA ALA A 21 19.87 -43.97 -17.62
C ALA A 21 18.54 -43.21 -17.62
N TRP A 22 17.75 -43.38 -16.58
CA TRP A 22 16.58 -42.57 -16.32
C TRP A 22 17.10 -41.14 -15.96
N SER A 23 17.26 -40.32 -16.97
CA SER A 23 17.42 -38.87 -16.77
C SER A 23 16.10 -38.39 -16.21
N GLY A 24 16.04 -38.24 -14.89
CA GLY A 24 14.98 -37.49 -14.24
C GLY A 24 15.02 -36.07 -14.80
N ALA A 25 14.12 -35.79 -15.77
CA ALA A 25 13.85 -34.44 -16.18
C ALA A 25 13.32 -33.72 -14.91
N THR A 26 14.17 -32.95 -14.29
CA THR A 26 13.69 -31.90 -13.38
C THR A 26 12.79 -31.02 -14.24
N ALA A 27 11.48 -31.13 -14.05
CA ALA A 27 10.53 -30.17 -14.59
C ALA A 27 11.03 -28.80 -14.11
N VAL A 28 11.52 -27.98 -15.02
CA VAL A 28 11.74 -26.56 -14.74
C VAL A 28 10.36 -26.03 -14.38
N ALA A 29 10.15 -25.74 -13.11
CA ALA A 29 8.93 -25.09 -12.65
C ALA A 29 8.78 -23.84 -13.51
N GLY A 30 7.72 -23.77 -14.32
CA GLY A 30 7.48 -22.60 -15.17
C GLY A 30 7.39 -21.36 -14.29
N ASP A 31 7.84 -20.22 -14.81
CA ASP A 31 7.79 -18.92 -14.11
C ASP A 31 6.37 -18.65 -13.64
N VAL A 32 6.20 -18.46 -12.33
CA VAL A 32 4.94 -18.06 -11.73
C VAL A 32 4.78 -16.55 -11.87
N ARG A 33 3.66 -16.11 -12.40
CA ARG A 33 3.35 -14.68 -12.54
C ARG A 33 2.16 -14.31 -11.69
N LEU A 34 2.37 -13.35 -10.78
CA LEU A 34 1.35 -12.78 -9.91
C LEU A 34 1.08 -11.32 -10.29
N SER A 35 -0.17 -10.93 -10.25
CA SER A 35 -0.55 -9.53 -10.44
C SER A 35 -1.24 -9.00 -9.20
N GLY A 36 -0.86 -7.80 -8.77
CA GLY A 36 -1.55 -7.03 -7.75
C GLY A 36 -1.98 -5.68 -8.29
N ALA A 37 -2.98 -5.07 -7.68
CA ALA A 37 -3.37 -3.71 -8.05
C ALA A 37 -3.98 -2.97 -6.87
N GLY A 38 -3.85 -1.64 -6.85
CA GLY A 38 -4.57 -0.84 -5.87
C GLY A 38 -3.89 0.44 -5.45
N ALA A 39 -3.87 0.65 -4.14
CA ALA A 39 -3.45 1.87 -3.50
C ALA A 39 -2.12 2.40 -4.01
N THR A 40 -2.06 3.71 -4.26
CA THR A 40 -0.81 4.40 -4.62
C THR A 40 0.00 4.75 -3.37
N PHE A 41 -0.66 4.82 -2.22
CA PHE A 41 -0.04 5.10 -0.92
C PHE A 41 1.14 4.16 -0.62
N PRO A 42 1.02 2.82 -0.66
CA PRO A 42 2.14 1.92 -0.39
C PRO A 42 2.99 1.59 -1.62
N ALA A 43 2.69 2.13 -2.80
CA ALA A 43 3.33 1.68 -4.04
C ALA A 43 4.87 1.75 -4.02
N PRO A 44 5.53 2.78 -3.44
CA PRO A 44 6.98 2.79 -3.30
C PRO A 44 7.50 1.59 -2.49
N LEU A 45 6.86 1.29 -1.35
CA LEU A 45 7.23 0.14 -0.51
C LEU A 45 6.95 -1.19 -1.22
N TYR A 46 5.81 -1.33 -1.88
CA TYR A 46 5.47 -2.56 -2.60
C TYR A 46 6.42 -2.82 -3.76
N THR A 47 6.84 -1.79 -4.49
CA THR A 47 7.89 -1.91 -5.52
C THR A 47 9.21 -2.39 -4.92
N ARG A 48 9.59 -1.87 -3.76
CA ARG A 48 10.78 -2.34 -3.03
C ARG A 48 10.63 -3.79 -2.60
N TRP A 49 9.48 -4.17 -2.03
CA TRP A 49 9.20 -5.54 -1.60
C TRP A 49 9.24 -6.53 -2.76
N VAL A 50 8.62 -6.22 -3.89
CA VAL A 50 8.66 -7.05 -5.10
C VAL A 50 10.10 -7.28 -5.53
N SER A 51 10.88 -6.20 -5.69
CA SER A 51 12.27 -6.28 -6.10
C SER A 51 13.13 -7.13 -5.16
N GLU A 52 12.94 -7.02 -3.85
CA GLU A 52 13.71 -7.79 -2.87
C GLU A 52 13.27 -9.26 -2.78
N TYR A 53 11.96 -9.51 -2.92
CA TYR A 53 11.42 -10.87 -2.92
C TYR A 53 11.88 -11.67 -4.14
N GLU A 54 11.80 -11.09 -5.34
CA GLU A 54 12.19 -11.72 -6.59
C GLU A 54 13.69 -12.10 -6.63
N LYS A 55 14.57 -11.36 -5.96
CA LYS A 55 16.00 -11.72 -5.82
C LYS A 55 16.19 -13.09 -5.16
N GLY A 56 15.38 -13.42 -4.16
CA GLY A 56 15.40 -14.71 -3.47
C GLY A 56 14.53 -15.78 -4.14
N HIS A 57 13.63 -15.39 -5.04
CA HIS A 57 12.64 -16.25 -5.68
C HIS A 57 12.59 -16.00 -7.20
N PRO A 58 13.66 -16.31 -7.95
CA PRO A 58 13.80 -15.91 -9.36
C PRO A 58 12.77 -16.56 -10.30
N SER A 59 12.06 -17.59 -9.87
CA SER A 59 10.95 -18.21 -10.61
C SER A 59 9.59 -17.54 -10.38
N VAL A 60 9.54 -16.49 -9.53
CA VAL A 60 8.31 -15.74 -9.24
C VAL A 60 8.45 -14.32 -9.77
N GLN A 61 7.50 -13.87 -10.57
CA GLN A 61 7.40 -12.50 -11.07
C GLN A 61 6.12 -11.86 -10.55
N ILE A 62 6.23 -10.66 -10.00
CA ILE A 62 5.10 -9.94 -9.38
C ILE A 62 4.96 -8.57 -10.02
N ASP A 63 3.80 -8.30 -10.63
CA ASP A 63 3.45 -6.99 -11.17
C ASP A 63 2.43 -6.30 -10.26
N TYR A 64 2.81 -5.15 -9.69
CA TYR A 64 1.90 -4.33 -8.90
C TYR A 64 1.51 -3.05 -9.64
N ARG A 65 0.22 -2.90 -9.94
CA ARG A 65 -0.33 -1.72 -10.62
C ARG A 65 -0.89 -0.71 -9.62
N SER A 66 -0.23 0.43 -9.52
CA SER A 66 -0.62 1.57 -8.68
C SER A 66 -1.76 2.35 -9.35
N ILE A 67 -3.02 2.00 -9.07
CA ILE A 67 -4.22 2.54 -9.74
C ILE A 67 -5.25 3.17 -8.78
N GLY A 68 -4.86 3.35 -7.52
CA GLY A 68 -5.70 3.82 -6.43
C GLY A 68 -6.51 2.72 -5.75
N SER A 69 -6.86 2.92 -4.49
CA SER A 69 -7.58 1.94 -3.65
C SER A 69 -8.89 1.48 -4.27
N GLY A 70 -9.68 2.40 -4.84
CA GLY A 70 -10.93 2.06 -5.51
C GLY A 70 -10.71 1.16 -6.72
N GLY A 71 -9.67 1.43 -7.51
CA GLY A 71 -9.25 0.59 -8.63
C GLY A 71 -8.81 -0.80 -8.18
N GLY A 72 -8.06 -0.89 -7.07
CA GLY A 72 -7.60 -2.15 -6.49
C GLY A 72 -8.74 -3.03 -5.97
N VAL A 73 -9.66 -2.44 -5.21
CA VAL A 73 -10.84 -3.14 -4.71
C VAL A 73 -11.69 -3.66 -5.88
N LYS A 74 -11.88 -2.84 -6.92
CA LYS A 74 -12.59 -3.28 -8.12
C LYS A 74 -11.86 -4.43 -8.81
N ALA A 75 -10.55 -4.34 -9.02
CA ALA A 75 -9.77 -5.35 -9.72
C ALA A 75 -9.80 -6.71 -9.02
N ILE A 76 -9.72 -6.75 -7.67
CA ILE A 76 -9.84 -7.99 -6.92
C ILE A 76 -11.28 -8.52 -6.93
N ALA A 77 -12.30 -7.66 -6.81
CA ALA A 77 -13.69 -8.06 -6.90
C ALA A 77 -14.04 -8.66 -8.28
N ASP A 78 -13.48 -8.10 -9.35
CA ASP A 78 -13.60 -8.61 -10.73
C ASP A 78 -12.71 -9.84 -11.00
N LYS A 79 -11.93 -10.31 -10.01
CA LYS A 79 -11.00 -11.46 -10.12
C LYS A 79 -9.93 -11.30 -11.22
N THR A 80 -9.53 -10.06 -11.52
CA THR A 80 -8.53 -9.75 -12.57
C THR A 80 -7.11 -9.65 -12.05
N VAL A 81 -6.91 -9.73 -10.74
CA VAL A 81 -5.61 -9.71 -10.05
C VAL A 81 -5.56 -10.79 -8.97
N ALA A 82 -4.34 -11.19 -8.59
CA ALA A 82 -4.12 -12.15 -7.51
C ALA A 82 -4.41 -11.54 -6.14
N PHE A 83 -4.09 -10.24 -5.95
CA PHE A 83 -4.39 -9.51 -4.73
C PHE A 83 -4.76 -8.05 -5.01
N GLY A 84 -5.62 -7.51 -4.17
CA GLY A 84 -5.95 -6.09 -4.13
C GLY A 84 -5.21 -5.37 -3.01
N ALA A 85 -5.05 -4.04 -3.13
CA ALA A 85 -4.51 -3.20 -2.06
C ALA A 85 -5.33 -1.93 -1.87
N THR A 86 -5.55 -1.55 -0.61
CA THR A 86 -6.37 -0.38 -0.24
C THR A 86 -5.91 0.23 1.08
N ASP A 87 -5.95 1.57 1.21
CA ASP A 87 -5.69 2.26 2.48
C ASP A 87 -6.99 2.61 3.24
N ALA A 88 -8.13 2.34 2.60
CA ALA A 88 -9.44 2.39 3.24
C ALA A 88 -9.90 0.95 3.50
N PRO A 89 -10.26 0.56 4.72
CA PRO A 89 -10.87 -0.74 4.94
C PRO A 89 -12.06 -0.96 4.01
N LEU A 90 -12.25 -2.22 3.58
CA LEU A 90 -13.40 -2.57 2.75
C LEU A 90 -14.70 -2.18 3.44
N SER A 91 -15.58 -1.51 2.71
CA SER A 91 -16.96 -1.26 3.14
C SER A 91 -17.79 -2.54 3.09
N GLU A 92 -18.89 -2.57 3.83
CA GLU A 92 -19.83 -3.71 3.80
C GLU A 92 -20.35 -4.00 2.38
N LYS A 93 -20.56 -2.96 1.57
CA LYS A 93 -20.96 -3.10 0.16
C LYS A 93 -19.88 -3.80 -0.66
N GLU A 94 -18.61 -3.45 -0.47
CA GLU A 94 -17.48 -4.08 -1.17
C GLU A 94 -17.29 -5.53 -0.72
N ILE A 95 -17.41 -5.80 0.59
CA ILE A 95 -17.38 -7.17 1.14
C ILE A 95 -18.52 -8.00 0.57
N ALA A 96 -19.74 -7.46 0.55
CA ALA A 96 -20.91 -8.16 0.00
C ALA A 96 -20.73 -8.48 -1.50
N ALA A 97 -20.16 -7.55 -2.27
CA ALA A 97 -19.85 -7.76 -3.69
C ALA A 97 -18.82 -8.86 -3.95
N MET A 98 -18.00 -9.20 -2.95
CA MET A 98 -16.99 -10.29 -3.00
C MET A 98 -17.47 -11.59 -2.34
N GLY A 99 -18.76 -11.73 -2.04
CA GLY A 99 -19.34 -12.95 -1.46
C GLY A 99 -19.49 -12.95 0.06
N GLY A 100 -19.27 -11.81 0.72
CA GLY A 100 -19.43 -11.64 2.17
C GLY A 100 -18.14 -11.83 2.95
N THR A 101 -18.22 -11.64 4.27
CA THR A 101 -17.08 -11.64 5.20
C THR A 101 -16.32 -12.97 5.22
N ASP A 102 -17.02 -14.08 4.98
CA ASP A 102 -16.40 -15.41 4.96
C ASP A 102 -15.63 -15.72 3.67
N SER A 103 -15.82 -14.92 2.62
CA SER A 103 -15.18 -15.08 1.31
C SER A 103 -13.93 -14.22 1.15
N VAL A 104 -13.71 -13.24 2.04
CA VAL A 104 -12.66 -12.22 1.90
C VAL A 104 -11.72 -12.26 3.10
N VAL A 105 -10.44 -12.07 2.82
CA VAL A 105 -9.41 -11.81 3.82
C VAL A 105 -8.82 -10.44 3.55
N GLN A 106 -8.85 -9.56 4.55
CA GLN A 106 -8.19 -8.27 4.56
C GLN A 106 -7.26 -8.18 5.76
N PHE A 107 -6.01 -7.83 5.52
CA PHE A 107 -5.04 -7.64 6.61
C PHE A 107 -4.12 -6.44 6.36
N PRO A 108 -3.68 -5.75 7.43
CA PRO A 108 -2.72 -4.66 7.31
C PRO A 108 -1.35 -5.20 6.86
N ALA A 109 -0.68 -4.44 5.97
CA ALA A 109 0.64 -4.77 5.44
C ALA A 109 1.75 -3.85 5.99
N ALA A 110 1.45 -2.57 6.17
CA ALA A 110 2.33 -1.56 6.76
C ALA A 110 1.52 -0.36 7.25
N LEU A 111 2.17 0.58 7.94
CA LEU A 111 1.59 1.88 8.26
C LEU A 111 2.34 2.98 7.51
N GLY A 112 1.62 4.06 7.21
CA GLY A 112 2.21 5.26 6.63
C GLY A 112 1.49 6.51 7.12
N ALA A 113 1.95 7.65 6.65
CA ALA A 113 1.41 8.97 6.98
C ALA A 113 0.88 9.68 5.74
N VAL A 114 -0.23 10.39 5.90
CA VAL A 114 -0.66 11.42 4.95
C VAL A 114 -0.17 12.77 5.46
N VAL A 115 0.60 13.48 4.65
CA VAL A 115 1.18 14.78 5.05
C VAL A 115 0.54 15.93 4.28
N PRO A 116 0.31 17.10 4.93
CA PRO A 116 -0.02 18.33 4.22
C PRO A 116 1.25 18.85 3.53
N ALA A 117 1.39 18.50 2.26
CA ALA A 117 2.51 18.89 1.42
C ALA A 117 2.20 20.18 0.66
N TYR A 118 3.18 21.07 0.53
CA TYR A 118 2.94 22.39 -0.06
C TYR A 118 4.13 22.91 -0.87
N ASN A 119 3.83 23.84 -1.75
CA ASN A 119 4.82 24.59 -2.53
C ASN A 119 4.67 26.08 -2.23
N LEU A 120 5.42 26.56 -1.24
CA LEU A 120 5.39 27.97 -0.83
C LEU A 120 6.78 28.60 -0.99
N PRO A 121 7.00 29.38 -2.08
CA PRO A 121 8.29 30.00 -2.34
C PRO A 121 8.75 30.90 -1.18
N GLY A 122 10.02 30.80 -0.82
CA GLY A 122 10.64 31.62 0.25
C GLY A 122 10.44 31.08 1.66
N VAL A 123 9.74 29.97 1.85
CA VAL A 123 9.57 29.28 3.14
C VAL A 123 10.38 27.99 3.13
N GLY A 124 11.47 27.94 3.91
CA GLY A 124 12.42 26.82 3.93
C GLY A 124 12.26 25.86 5.12
N GLN A 125 11.38 26.16 6.06
CA GLN A 125 11.15 25.33 7.25
C GLN A 125 9.75 24.70 7.24
N PRO A 126 9.55 23.55 7.90
CA PRO A 126 8.24 22.95 8.03
C PRO A 126 7.25 23.87 8.74
N LEU A 127 6.08 24.08 8.14
CA LEU A 127 4.98 24.81 8.75
C LEU A 127 4.18 23.92 9.70
N GLN A 128 3.52 24.55 10.66
CA GLN A 128 2.63 23.92 11.63
C GLN A 128 1.16 24.13 11.21
N PHE A 129 0.38 23.07 11.27
CA PHE A 129 -1.05 23.07 10.95
C PHE A 129 -1.86 22.44 12.08
N THR A 130 -3.00 23.03 12.42
CA THR A 130 -4.03 22.33 13.18
C THR A 130 -5.02 21.67 12.22
N GLY A 131 -5.78 20.69 12.71
CA GLY A 131 -6.86 20.09 11.92
C GLY A 131 -7.91 21.13 11.52
N ALA A 132 -8.21 22.10 12.38
CA ALA A 132 -9.14 23.20 12.08
C ALA A 132 -8.65 24.06 10.90
N VAL A 133 -7.37 24.44 10.88
CA VAL A 133 -6.79 25.21 9.76
C VAL A 133 -6.83 24.41 8.45
N LEU A 134 -6.53 23.10 8.49
CA LEU A 134 -6.64 22.25 7.31
C LEU A 134 -8.09 22.16 6.81
N VAL A 135 -9.06 22.03 7.72
CA VAL A 135 -10.49 22.07 7.37
C VAL A 135 -10.84 23.38 6.68
N ASP A 136 -10.45 24.52 7.24
CA ASP A 136 -10.79 25.84 6.69
C ASP A 136 -10.12 26.09 5.33
N ILE A 137 -8.92 25.57 5.10
CA ILE A 137 -8.27 25.61 3.78
C ILE A 137 -9.10 24.79 2.75
N TYR A 138 -9.49 23.57 3.07
CA TYR A 138 -10.22 22.71 2.14
C TYR A 138 -11.70 23.09 1.97
N LEU A 139 -12.26 23.86 2.88
CA LEU A 139 -13.58 24.50 2.73
C LEU A 139 -13.50 25.89 2.05
N GLY A 140 -12.28 26.40 1.77
CA GLY A 140 -12.07 27.70 1.11
C GLY A 140 -12.24 28.92 2.01
N ARG A 141 -12.30 28.74 3.32
CA ARG A 141 -12.40 29.83 4.30
C ARG A 141 -11.05 30.54 4.51
N ILE A 142 -9.98 29.78 4.45
CA ILE A 142 -8.60 30.29 4.40
C ILE A 142 -8.12 30.14 2.96
N SER A 143 -7.88 31.28 2.30
CA SER A 143 -7.52 31.34 0.87
C SER A 143 -6.15 32.00 0.61
N SER A 144 -5.44 32.45 1.66
CA SER A 144 -4.11 33.08 1.56
C SER A 144 -3.17 32.54 2.62
N TRP A 145 -1.90 32.37 2.26
CA TRP A 145 -0.88 31.86 3.18
C TRP A 145 -0.57 32.79 4.35
N ASP A 146 -0.76 34.10 4.19
CA ASP A 146 -0.61 35.10 5.25
C ASP A 146 -1.85 35.27 6.15
N ASP A 147 -2.81 34.33 6.06
CA ASP A 147 -3.98 34.32 6.94
C ASP A 147 -3.55 34.30 8.42
N ALA A 148 -4.25 35.07 9.24
CA ALA A 148 -3.92 35.27 10.67
C ALA A 148 -3.91 33.94 11.44
N GLN A 149 -4.73 32.94 11.06
CA GLN A 149 -4.75 31.65 11.72
C GLN A 149 -3.49 30.83 11.39
N ILE A 150 -3.01 30.85 10.14
CA ILE A 150 -1.76 30.19 9.76
C ILE A 150 -0.57 30.92 10.39
N GLN A 151 -0.54 32.27 10.31
CA GLN A 151 0.55 33.07 10.86
C GLN A 151 0.69 32.90 12.38
N LYS A 152 -0.41 32.80 13.11
CA LYS A 152 -0.40 32.55 14.57
C LYS A 152 0.28 31.22 14.94
N LEU A 153 0.10 30.17 14.13
CA LEU A 153 0.75 28.88 14.35
C LEU A 153 2.23 28.89 13.98
N ASN A 154 2.65 29.84 13.13
CA ASN A 154 3.98 29.96 12.55
C ASN A 154 4.59 31.35 12.80
N ALA A 155 4.59 31.78 14.07
CA ALA A 155 4.99 33.14 14.45
C ALA A 155 6.42 33.51 14.02
N ASP A 156 7.34 32.54 13.98
CA ASP A 156 8.74 32.73 13.61
C ASP A 156 8.96 32.69 12.07
N VAL A 157 7.92 32.48 11.27
CA VAL A 157 7.98 32.47 9.82
C VAL A 157 7.22 33.66 9.26
N LYS A 158 7.87 34.47 8.45
CA LYS A 158 7.17 35.54 7.70
C LYS A 158 6.46 34.86 6.49
N LEU A 159 5.17 34.60 6.61
CA LEU A 159 4.38 34.03 5.54
C LEU A 159 4.12 35.07 4.43
N PRO A 160 4.32 34.68 3.16
CA PRO A 160 4.04 35.58 2.04
C PRO A 160 2.53 35.73 1.80
N LYS A 161 2.11 36.90 1.35
CA LYS A 161 0.75 37.09 0.85
C LYS A 161 0.63 36.37 -0.51
N PHE A 162 0.21 35.12 -0.48
CA PHE A 162 0.13 34.24 -1.63
C PHE A 162 -1.19 33.43 -1.60
N PRO A 163 -1.92 33.32 -2.71
CA PRO A 163 -3.16 32.54 -2.70
C PRO A 163 -2.89 31.06 -2.46
N ILE A 164 -3.77 30.41 -1.69
CA ILE A 164 -3.74 28.96 -1.47
C ILE A 164 -4.53 28.25 -2.57
N THR A 165 -3.92 27.23 -3.17
CA THR A 165 -4.59 26.30 -4.09
C THR A 165 -4.62 24.92 -3.46
N PRO A 166 -5.75 24.46 -2.90
CA PRO A 166 -5.88 23.06 -2.45
C PRO A 166 -5.75 22.08 -3.60
N VAL A 167 -5.07 20.96 -3.36
CA VAL A 167 -4.90 19.88 -4.35
C VAL A 167 -5.47 18.60 -3.79
N PHE A 168 -6.26 17.90 -4.60
CA PHE A 168 -6.99 16.70 -4.19
C PHE A 168 -6.88 15.56 -5.21
N ARG A 169 -7.29 14.37 -4.81
CA ARG A 169 -7.28 13.15 -5.63
C ARG A 169 -8.51 13.07 -6.53
N THR A 170 -8.30 12.73 -7.81
CA THR A 170 -9.38 12.53 -8.79
C THR A 170 -9.81 11.09 -8.93
N ASP A 171 -9.03 10.13 -8.45
CA ASP A 171 -9.31 8.70 -8.47
C ASP A 171 -9.92 8.21 -7.15
N GLY A 172 -10.40 6.97 -7.10
CA GLY A 172 -10.82 6.30 -5.87
C GLY A 172 -9.63 6.05 -4.94
N SER A 173 -9.42 6.92 -3.96
CA SER A 173 -8.19 7.05 -3.18
C SER A 173 -8.37 6.67 -1.72
N GLY A 174 -7.55 5.72 -1.25
CA GLY A 174 -7.43 5.46 0.19
C GLY A 174 -6.80 6.63 0.94
N THR A 175 -5.83 7.34 0.33
CA THR A 175 -5.25 8.57 0.91
C THR A 175 -6.32 9.64 1.14
N THR A 176 -7.27 9.81 0.20
CA THR A 176 -8.44 10.69 0.40
C THR A 176 -9.29 10.20 1.57
N HIS A 177 -9.55 8.90 1.66
CA HIS A 177 -10.34 8.36 2.79
C HIS A 177 -9.67 8.66 4.13
N VAL A 178 -8.36 8.43 4.26
CA VAL A 178 -7.58 8.71 5.47
C VAL A 178 -7.63 10.19 5.84
N PHE A 179 -7.37 11.06 4.86
CA PHE A 179 -7.36 12.50 5.07
C PHE A 179 -8.74 13.04 5.47
N THR A 180 -9.79 12.63 4.75
CA THR A 180 -11.16 13.06 5.06
C THR A 180 -11.68 12.47 6.37
N SER A 181 -11.27 11.25 6.74
CA SER A 181 -11.56 10.67 8.06
C SER A 181 -10.95 11.52 9.18
N TYR A 182 -9.68 11.91 9.04
CA TYR A 182 -9.05 12.80 10.01
C TYR A 182 -9.77 14.15 10.09
N LEU A 183 -10.03 14.83 8.96
CA LEU A 183 -10.71 16.14 8.96
C LEU A 183 -12.12 16.06 9.55
N ALA A 184 -12.83 14.97 9.33
CA ALA A 184 -14.15 14.72 9.93
C ALA A 184 -14.11 14.58 11.46
N THR A 185 -12.96 14.18 12.05
CA THR A 185 -12.78 14.21 13.52
C THR A 185 -12.56 15.63 14.04
N GLN A 186 -12.15 16.56 13.19
CA GLN A 186 -11.85 17.95 13.55
C GLN A 186 -13.05 18.88 13.35
N SER A 187 -13.97 18.55 12.44
CA SER A 187 -15.14 19.39 12.12
C SER A 187 -16.35 18.56 11.73
N PRO A 188 -17.44 18.62 12.54
CA PRO A 188 -18.73 18.03 12.16
C PRO A 188 -19.29 18.65 10.87
N GLU A 189 -19.03 19.94 10.62
CA GLU A 189 -19.45 20.63 9.41
C GLU A 189 -18.74 20.07 8.18
N PHE A 190 -17.41 19.89 8.21
CA PHE A 190 -16.67 19.23 7.14
C PHE A 190 -17.26 17.85 6.84
N LYS A 191 -17.58 17.08 7.89
CA LYS A 191 -18.21 15.77 7.75
C LYS A 191 -19.57 15.85 7.05
N GLY A 192 -20.34 16.91 7.29
CA GLY A 192 -21.65 17.12 6.67
C GLY A 192 -21.57 17.61 5.23
N GLU A 193 -20.64 18.52 4.92
CA GLU A 193 -20.52 19.17 3.61
C GLU A 193 -19.72 18.37 2.59
N VAL A 194 -18.58 17.82 3.00
CA VAL A 194 -17.65 17.08 2.14
C VAL A 194 -17.78 15.57 2.34
N GLY A 195 -17.92 15.14 3.59
CA GLY A 195 -18.04 13.74 3.95
C GLY A 195 -16.69 13.01 4.06
N VAL A 196 -16.78 11.68 4.19
CA VAL A 196 -15.63 10.76 4.30
C VAL A 196 -15.73 9.70 3.21
N GLY A 197 -14.63 9.43 2.51
CA GLY A 197 -14.64 8.37 1.50
C GLY A 197 -13.43 8.34 0.59
N LYS A 198 -13.36 7.32 -0.24
CA LYS A 198 -12.34 7.19 -1.30
C LYS A 198 -12.51 8.23 -2.41
N GLN A 199 -13.71 8.77 -2.56
CA GLN A 199 -14.06 9.89 -3.42
C GLN A 199 -15.07 10.78 -2.69
N VAL A 200 -14.82 12.07 -2.68
CA VAL A 200 -15.69 13.09 -2.08
C VAL A 200 -15.83 14.26 -3.04
N LYS A 201 -16.85 15.11 -2.82
CA LYS A 201 -17.05 16.30 -3.63
C LYS A 201 -16.32 17.48 -2.99
N TRP A 202 -15.11 17.75 -3.44
CA TRP A 202 -14.35 18.91 -2.99
C TRP A 202 -14.96 20.21 -3.49
N PRO A 203 -15.10 21.24 -2.65
CA PRO A 203 -15.72 22.50 -3.06
C PRO A 203 -14.84 23.34 -3.99
N LEU A 204 -13.50 23.17 -3.89
CA LEU A 204 -12.52 23.94 -4.67
C LEU A 204 -11.20 23.18 -4.80
N GLY A 205 -10.32 23.70 -5.64
CA GLY A 205 -8.95 23.18 -5.79
C GLY A 205 -8.67 22.54 -7.14
N GLN A 206 -7.48 21.93 -7.26
CA GLN A 206 -7.02 21.24 -8.46
C GLN A 206 -6.92 19.73 -8.20
N GLY A 207 -7.20 18.93 -9.22
CA GLY A 207 -7.17 17.48 -9.13
C GLY A 207 -5.87 16.88 -9.62
N GLY A 208 -5.38 15.84 -8.90
CA GLY A 208 -4.27 14.99 -9.33
C GLY A 208 -4.65 13.51 -9.24
N LYS A 209 -4.24 12.69 -10.20
CA LYS A 209 -4.46 11.24 -10.18
C LYS A 209 -3.30 10.54 -9.47
N GLY A 210 -3.61 9.74 -8.46
CA GLY A 210 -2.58 9.07 -7.63
C GLY A 210 -1.87 10.04 -6.69
N ASN A 211 -1.05 9.54 -5.77
CA ASN A 211 -0.15 10.38 -4.96
C ASN A 211 0.86 11.11 -5.84
N GLU A 212 1.37 10.45 -6.86
CA GLU A 212 2.27 11.01 -7.88
C GLU A 212 1.67 12.22 -8.62
N GLY A 213 0.39 12.13 -9.03
CA GLY A 213 -0.28 13.23 -9.72
C GLY A 213 -0.54 14.43 -8.80
N VAL A 214 -0.92 14.20 -7.53
CA VAL A 214 -1.05 15.28 -6.54
C VAL A 214 0.32 15.91 -6.26
N ALA A 215 1.38 15.13 -6.07
CA ALA A 215 2.74 15.63 -5.88
C ALA A 215 3.20 16.50 -7.06
N ALA A 216 2.94 16.07 -8.29
CA ALA A 216 3.27 16.83 -9.50
C ALA A 216 2.53 18.17 -9.56
N VAL A 217 1.23 18.22 -9.26
CA VAL A 217 0.46 19.47 -9.21
C VAL A 217 1.00 20.41 -8.14
N ILE A 218 1.34 19.90 -6.95
CA ILE A 218 1.94 20.72 -5.88
C ILE A 218 3.25 21.33 -6.35
N GLN A 219 4.15 20.54 -6.95
CA GLN A 219 5.45 21.04 -7.42
C GLN A 219 5.32 22.13 -8.49
N GLN A 220 4.33 22.02 -9.37
CA GLN A 220 4.13 22.91 -10.51
C GLN A 220 3.34 24.18 -10.14
N THR A 221 2.65 24.20 -9.01
CA THR A 221 1.74 25.28 -8.62
C THR A 221 2.27 25.98 -7.35
N ALA A 222 2.82 27.17 -7.51
CA ALA A 222 3.19 27.98 -6.35
C ALA A 222 1.94 28.31 -5.51
N GLY A 223 2.04 28.21 -4.18
CA GLY A 223 0.92 28.36 -3.26
C GLY A 223 0.02 27.13 -3.13
N ALA A 224 0.31 26.04 -3.82
CA ALA A 224 -0.45 24.81 -3.66
C ALA A 224 -0.21 24.15 -2.29
N ILE A 225 -1.27 23.52 -1.75
CA ILE A 225 -1.24 22.61 -0.63
C ILE A 225 -2.07 21.36 -0.98
N GLY A 226 -1.51 20.17 -0.77
CA GLY A 226 -2.20 18.92 -1.03
C GLY A 226 -1.92 17.89 0.07
N TYR A 227 -2.64 16.78 0.03
CA TYR A 227 -2.41 15.64 0.90
C TYR A 227 -1.86 14.47 0.09
N ILE A 228 -0.68 14.02 0.46
CA ILE A 228 0.02 12.89 -0.16
C ILE A 228 0.62 11.97 0.90
N GLU A 229 0.93 10.74 0.52
CA GLU A 229 1.70 9.87 1.38
C GLU A 229 3.13 10.40 1.54
N HIS A 230 3.70 10.26 2.72
CA HIS A 230 4.95 10.88 3.19
C HIS A 230 6.16 10.58 2.28
N ASN A 231 6.31 9.34 1.80
CA ASN A 231 7.41 8.99 0.91
C ASN A 231 7.42 9.82 -0.39
N TYR A 232 6.23 10.15 -0.93
CA TYR A 232 6.14 11.01 -2.12
C TYR A 232 6.62 12.44 -1.84
N ALA A 233 6.39 12.96 -0.64
CA ALA A 233 6.94 14.28 -0.28
C ALA A 233 8.46 14.24 -0.22
N ILE A 234 9.04 13.22 0.43
CA ILE A 234 10.49 13.06 0.54
C ILE A 234 11.15 12.82 -0.82
N ALA A 235 10.66 11.85 -1.59
CA ALA A 235 11.24 11.47 -2.87
C ALA A 235 11.24 12.62 -3.87
N ASN A 236 10.23 13.50 -3.81
CA ASN A 236 10.08 14.64 -4.70
C ASN A 236 10.60 15.96 -4.07
N LYS A 237 11.16 15.92 -2.86
CA LYS A 237 11.66 17.10 -2.14
C LYS A 237 10.60 18.20 -1.97
N ILE A 238 9.35 17.80 -1.73
CA ILE A 238 8.23 18.71 -1.48
C ILE A 238 8.18 19.01 0.02
N SER A 239 8.07 20.29 0.38
CA SER A 239 7.87 20.70 1.77
C SER A 239 6.55 20.16 2.31
N TYR A 240 6.57 19.70 3.57
CA TYR A 240 5.38 19.25 4.27
C TYR A 240 5.38 19.74 5.72
N GLY A 241 4.21 19.84 6.33
CA GLY A 241 4.05 20.45 7.64
C GLY A 241 3.88 19.44 8.77
N ALA A 242 4.18 19.93 9.98
CA ALA A 242 3.81 19.27 11.22
C ALA A 242 2.32 19.48 11.49
N VAL A 243 1.65 18.46 11.99
CA VAL A 243 0.21 18.52 12.31
C VAL A 243 0.01 18.36 13.80
N GLN A 244 -0.87 19.21 14.38
CA GLN A 244 -1.21 19.13 15.79
C GLN A 244 -2.02 17.86 16.07
N ASN A 245 -1.51 17.02 16.99
CA ASN A 245 -2.16 15.81 17.41
C ASN A 245 -3.16 16.03 18.55
N LYS A 246 -3.84 14.96 18.97
CA LYS A 246 -4.86 14.97 20.03
C LYS A 246 -4.32 15.44 21.38
N ALA A 247 -3.01 15.30 21.63
CA ALA A 247 -2.33 15.78 22.82
C ALA A 247 -1.91 17.27 22.73
N GLY A 248 -2.25 17.96 21.63
CA GLY A 248 -1.88 19.36 21.39
C GLY A 248 -0.43 19.59 20.92
N LYS A 249 0.31 18.53 20.61
CA LYS A 249 1.70 18.61 20.12
C LYS A 249 1.72 18.69 18.60
N PHE A 250 2.60 19.54 18.04
CA PHE A 250 2.88 19.53 16.61
C PHE A 250 3.90 18.43 16.29
N VAL A 251 3.49 17.47 15.49
CA VAL A 251 4.28 16.28 15.17
C VAL A 251 4.53 16.21 13.66
N LEU A 252 5.78 15.98 13.28
CA LEU A 252 6.15 15.62 11.90
C LEU A 252 5.95 14.12 11.69
N ALA A 253 5.61 13.75 10.45
CA ALA A 253 5.56 12.35 10.06
C ALA A 253 6.98 11.77 10.04
N THR A 254 7.17 10.70 10.82
CA THR A 254 8.35 9.83 10.82
C THR A 254 7.90 8.40 11.06
N PRO A 255 8.69 7.37 10.74
CA PRO A 255 8.33 6.00 11.09
C PRO A 255 7.96 5.82 12.56
N GLU A 256 8.68 6.50 13.47
CA GLU A 256 8.44 6.43 14.92
C GLU A 256 7.10 7.05 15.32
N SER A 257 6.78 8.26 14.78
CA SER A 257 5.52 8.94 15.09
C SER A 257 4.30 8.23 14.50
N VAL A 258 4.48 7.55 13.37
CA VAL A 258 3.47 6.70 12.75
C VAL A 258 3.29 5.40 13.53
N SER A 259 4.39 4.76 13.99
CA SER A 259 4.34 3.58 14.88
C SER A 259 3.61 3.91 16.18
N ALA A 260 3.92 5.06 16.79
CA ALA A 260 3.24 5.49 18.02
C ALA A 260 1.71 5.64 17.83
N ALA A 261 1.26 6.10 16.66
CA ALA A 261 -0.16 6.15 16.32
C ALA A 261 -0.75 4.74 16.15
N GLY A 262 -0.02 3.83 15.50
CA GLY A 262 -0.43 2.45 15.30
C GLY A 262 -0.59 1.67 16.61
N ASP A 263 0.36 1.81 17.52
CA ASP A 263 0.36 1.14 18.83
C ASP A 263 -0.82 1.60 19.71
N ALA A 264 -1.15 2.90 19.63
CA ALA A 264 -2.26 3.49 20.38
C ALA A 264 -3.65 3.07 19.83
N SER A 265 -3.72 2.53 18.61
CA SER A 265 -4.97 2.27 17.87
C SER A 265 -5.20 0.79 17.56
N SER A 266 -4.66 -0.13 18.33
CA SER A 266 -4.71 -1.59 18.13
C SER A 266 -6.13 -2.20 18.23
N GLY A 267 -7.17 -1.47 17.82
CA GLY A 267 -8.58 -1.78 17.86
C GLY A 267 -9.00 -3.15 17.32
N GLU A 268 -9.94 -3.23 16.43
CA GLU A 268 -10.62 -4.48 16.02
C GLU A 268 -9.81 -5.32 15.01
N LEU A 269 -8.73 -5.93 15.48
CA LEU A 269 -7.94 -6.87 14.68
C LEU A 269 -8.43 -8.30 14.88
N LYS A 270 -9.70 -8.57 14.53
CA LYS A 270 -10.33 -9.89 14.69
C LYS A 270 -11.02 -10.35 13.41
N GLY A 271 -11.06 -11.67 13.23
CA GLY A 271 -11.74 -12.30 12.08
C GLY A 271 -10.93 -12.23 10.78
N ASN A 272 -11.63 -12.32 9.65
CA ASN A 272 -11.00 -12.35 8.32
C ASN A 272 -10.75 -10.96 7.73
N VAL A 273 -11.51 -9.95 8.15
CA VAL A 273 -11.43 -8.57 7.65
C VAL A 273 -10.90 -7.68 8.77
N LEU A 274 -9.58 -7.63 8.89
CA LEU A 274 -8.91 -6.83 9.91
C LEU A 274 -8.98 -5.35 9.52
N ARG A 275 -9.37 -4.49 10.47
CA ARG A 275 -9.40 -3.04 10.31
C ARG A 275 -9.10 -2.34 11.62
N ALA A 276 -8.47 -1.19 11.54
CA ALA A 276 -8.26 -0.30 12.66
C ALA A 276 -8.18 1.15 12.17
N ASP A 277 -8.79 2.05 12.93
CA ASP A 277 -8.72 3.48 12.70
C ASP A 277 -7.51 4.03 13.46
N VAL A 278 -6.56 4.61 12.76
CA VAL A 278 -5.29 5.11 13.31
C VAL A 278 -5.23 6.64 13.30
N TRP A 279 -6.13 7.28 12.53
CA TRP A 279 -6.20 8.74 12.48
C TRP A 279 -6.67 9.33 13.82
N ASN A 280 -6.04 10.45 14.18
CA ASN A 280 -6.26 11.15 15.45
C ASN A 280 -6.06 10.26 16.69
N ALA A 281 -5.10 9.31 16.61
CA ALA A 281 -4.73 8.44 17.72
C ALA A 281 -4.24 9.23 18.93
N PRO A 282 -4.46 8.75 20.18
CA PRO A 282 -3.93 9.36 21.36
C PRO A 282 -2.40 9.17 21.44
N GLY A 283 -1.73 10.03 22.22
CA GLY A 283 -0.28 9.98 22.49
C GLY A 283 0.43 11.26 22.05
N GLU A 284 1.39 11.70 22.83
CA GLU A 284 2.12 12.96 22.55
C GLU A 284 2.99 12.86 21.28
N GLY A 285 3.54 11.68 20.99
CA GLY A 285 4.38 11.43 19.81
C GLY A 285 3.61 10.90 18.60
N ALA A 286 2.28 10.64 18.71
CA ALA A 286 1.51 10.05 17.63
C ALA A 286 1.26 11.07 16.50
N TYR A 287 1.60 10.69 15.26
CA TYR A 287 1.26 11.49 14.08
C TYR A 287 -0.23 11.34 13.74
N PRO A 288 -0.99 12.45 13.63
CA PRO A 288 -2.46 12.35 13.64
C PRO A 288 -3.10 11.86 12.33
N ILE A 289 -2.38 11.90 11.20
CA ILE A 289 -2.91 11.46 9.90
C ILE A 289 -2.19 10.17 9.46
N SER A 290 -2.14 9.20 10.37
CA SER A 290 -1.57 7.87 10.12
C SER A 290 -2.63 6.89 9.65
N ALA A 291 -2.23 5.89 8.88
CA ALA A 291 -3.13 4.83 8.42
C ALA A 291 -2.39 3.52 8.13
N PHE A 292 -3.08 2.41 8.32
CA PHE A 292 -2.70 1.15 7.71
C PHE A 292 -3.00 1.15 6.22
N THR A 293 -2.13 0.46 5.46
CA THR A 293 -2.48 -0.04 4.14
C THR A 293 -2.77 -1.53 4.22
N TYR A 294 -3.73 -2.00 3.45
CA TYR A 294 -4.27 -3.36 3.54
C TYR A 294 -4.09 -4.13 2.25
N ILE A 295 -3.81 -5.41 2.37
CA ILE A 295 -3.95 -6.40 1.30
C ILE A 295 -5.31 -7.06 1.40
N VAL A 296 -5.91 -7.32 0.24
CA VAL A 296 -7.21 -7.98 0.08
C VAL A 296 -7.04 -9.22 -0.77
N LEU A 297 -7.48 -10.36 -0.25
CA LEU A 297 -7.48 -11.67 -0.95
C LEU A 297 -8.88 -12.29 -0.88
N TYR A 298 -9.18 -13.19 -1.82
CA TYR A 298 -10.22 -14.19 -1.60
C TYR A 298 -9.74 -15.24 -0.61
N LYS A 299 -10.57 -15.63 0.33
CA LYS A 299 -10.23 -16.64 1.32
C LYS A 299 -9.95 -18.00 0.70
N GLN A 300 -10.66 -18.36 -0.38
CA GLN A 300 -10.48 -19.59 -1.13
C GLN A 300 -9.65 -19.45 -2.41
N LEU A 301 -9.00 -18.31 -2.61
CA LEU A 301 -8.21 -17.96 -3.80
C LEU A 301 -8.90 -18.35 -5.12
N GLU A 302 -10.19 -18.08 -5.25
CA GLU A 302 -11.00 -18.41 -6.43
C GLU A 302 -10.52 -17.76 -7.74
N ASN A 303 -9.71 -16.71 -7.61
CA ASN A 303 -9.07 -15.95 -8.69
C ASN A 303 -7.69 -16.48 -9.09
N ILE A 304 -7.21 -17.53 -8.44
CA ILE A 304 -5.93 -18.18 -8.69
C ILE A 304 -6.18 -19.52 -9.39
N LYS A 305 -5.36 -19.85 -10.40
CA LYS A 305 -5.60 -21.01 -11.26
C LYS A 305 -4.86 -22.27 -10.81
N THR A 306 -3.64 -22.11 -10.30
CA THR A 306 -2.75 -23.22 -9.98
C THR A 306 -2.28 -23.22 -8.53
N ASP A 307 -1.94 -24.38 -8.00
CA ASP A 307 -1.34 -24.49 -6.65
C ASP A 307 0.01 -23.79 -6.57
N ALA A 308 0.75 -23.72 -7.66
CA ALA A 308 2.03 -22.98 -7.73
C ALA A 308 1.83 -21.49 -7.57
N GLU A 309 0.84 -20.89 -8.26
CA GLU A 309 0.47 -19.48 -8.08
C GLU A 309 -0.04 -19.19 -6.65
N ALA A 310 -0.87 -20.09 -6.09
CA ALA A 310 -1.37 -19.96 -4.74
C ALA A 310 -0.24 -20.01 -3.70
N SER A 311 0.70 -20.94 -3.85
CA SER A 311 1.87 -21.09 -2.99
C SER A 311 2.78 -19.86 -3.06
N ALA A 312 3.07 -19.37 -4.26
CA ALA A 312 3.88 -18.18 -4.48
C ALA A 312 3.20 -16.92 -3.90
N LEU A 313 1.88 -16.76 -4.09
CA LEU A 313 1.13 -15.63 -3.52
C LEU A 313 1.22 -15.61 -2.00
N LEU A 314 0.96 -16.73 -1.32
CA LEU A 314 1.05 -16.79 0.14
C LEU A 314 2.49 -16.68 0.63
N GLY A 315 3.46 -17.23 -0.09
CA GLY A 315 4.88 -17.05 0.18
C GLY A 315 5.28 -15.58 0.19
N TYR A 316 4.91 -14.85 -0.86
CA TYR A 316 5.13 -13.40 -0.96
C TYR A 316 4.45 -12.64 0.18
N GLN A 317 3.17 -12.89 0.44
CA GLN A 317 2.44 -12.18 1.50
C GLN A 317 3.02 -12.48 2.90
N ARG A 318 3.45 -13.70 3.18
CA ARG A 318 4.15 -14.02 4.44
C ARG A 318 5.48 -13.32 4.54
N TRP A 319 6.23 -13.27 3.44
CA TRP A 319 7.51 -12.55 3.42
C TRP A 319 7.31 -11.05 3.68
N THR A 320 6.29 -10.41 3.09
CA THR A 320 5.99 -8.99 3.37
C THR A 320 5.63 -8.75 4.83
N LEU A 321 4.92 -9.69 5.47
CA LEU A 321 4.56 -9.62 6.88
C LEU A 321 5.70 -10.01 7.83
N GLY A 322 6.77 -10.60 7.35
CA GLY A 322 7.94 -11.04 8.11
C GLY A 322 9.20 -10.28 7.70
N PRO A 323 10.13 -10.94 6.95
CA PRO A 323 11.42 -10.34 6.56
C PRO A 323 11.30 -9.02 5.79
N GLY A 324 10.20 -8.82 5.06
CA GLY A 324 9.93 -7.60 4.29
C GLY A 324 9.71 -6.35 5.15
N GLN A 325 9.29 -6.51 6.41
CA GLN A 325 9.01 -5.37 7.30
C GLN A 325 10.24 -4.48 7.54
N LYS A 326 11.45 -5.02 7.48
CA LYS A 326 12.70 -4.23 7.63
C LYS A 326 12.81 -3.09 6.61
N PHE A 327 12.23 -3.27 5.41
CA PHE A 327 12.27 -2.25 4.36
C PHE A 327 11.26 -1.13 4.57
N ALA A 328 10.28 -1.31 5.47
CA ALA A 328 9.28 -0.27 5.74
C ALA A 328 9.95 1.01 6.26
N ALA A 329 10.78 0.92 7.29
CA ALA A 329 11.48 2.07 7.86
C ALA A 329 12.44 2.74 6.85
N GLU A 330 13.16 1.95 6.03
CA GLU A 330 14.04 2.46 4.97
C GLU A 330 13.27 3.31 3.95
N MET A 331 11.99 2.99 3.75
CA MET A 331 11.08 3.66 2.82
C MET A 331 10.15 4.66 3.53
N HIS A 332 10.49 5.11 4.75
CA HIS A 332 9.71 6.06 5.55
C HIS A 332 8.28 5.62 5.92
N TYR A 333 8.01 4.30 5.86
CA TYR A 333 6.82 3.69 6.45
C TYR A 333 7.13 3.15 7.84
N ALA A 334 6.12 2.95 8.65
CA ALA A 334 6.28 2.23 9.91
C ALA A 334 6.00 0.74 9.72
N PRO A 335 6.84 -0.15 10.26
CA PRO A 335 6.57 -1.57 10.27
C PRO A 335 5.35 -1.87 11.16
N LEU A 336 4.74 -3.02 10.95
CA LEU A 336 3.64 -3.48 11.79
C LEU A 336 4.15 -3.81 13.20
N GLY A 337 3.47 -3.32 14.23
CA GLY A 337 3.68 -3.78 15.60
C GLY A 337 3.36 -5.27 15.75
N GLU A 338 4.02 -5.96 16.69
CA GLU A 338 3.95 -7.43 16.85
C GLU A 338 2.51 -7.99 16.89
N LYS A 339 1.60 -7.33 17.62
CA LYS A 339 0.20 -7.77 17.72
C LYS A 339 -0.52 -7.70 16.38
N VAL A 340 -0.30 -6.63 15.63
CA VAL A 340 -0.91 -6.42 14.31
C VAL A 340 -0.34 -7.42 13.31
N GLN A 341 0.97 -7.62 13.32
CA GLN A 341 1.66 -8.61 12.50
C GLN A 341 1.15 -10.03 12.77
N ALA A 342 1.03 -10.42 14.05
CA ALA A 342 0.50 -11.73 14.42
C ALA A 342 -0.95 -11.92 13.95
N ALA A 343 -1.81 -10.90 14.08
CA ALA A 343 -3.18 -10.95 13.58
C ALA A 343 -3.23 -11.05 12.05
N ALA A 344 -2.36 -10.31 11.32
CA ALA A 344 -2.26 -10.39 9.87
C ALA A 344 -1.82 -11.78 9.40
N ILE A 345 -0.82 -12.38 10.05
CA ILE A 345 -0.37 -13.74 9.77
C ILE A 345 -1.48 -14.76 10.05
N ALA A 346 -2.23 -14.60 11.15
CA ALA A 346 -3.35 -15.48 11.47
C ALA A 346 -4.46 -15.40 10.41
N ALA A 347 -4.80 -14.20 9.93
CA ALA A 347 -5.75 -14.02 8.84
C ALA A 347 -5.25 -14.65 7.52
N LEU A 348 -3.97 -14.48 7.20
CA LEU A 348 -3.35 -15.09 6.01
C LEU A 348 -3.35 -16.62 6.09
N ASN A 349 -3.17 -17.21 7.28
CA ASN A 349 -3.19 -18.67 7.48
C ASN A 349 -4.59 -19.29 7.25
N ALA A 350 -5.65 -18.48 7.28
CA ALA A 350 -7.01 -18.95 6.98
C ALA A 350 -7.30 -19.07 5.48
N VAL A 351 -6.35 -18.62 4.63
CA VAL A 351 -6.49 -18.68 3.16
C VAL A 351 -6.26 -20.10 2.66
N THR A 352 -7.12 -20.56 1.75
CA THR A 352 -7.08 -21.89 1.15
C THR A 352 -7.14 -21.81 -0.37
N HIS A 353 -6.75 -22.89 -1.06
CA HIS A 353 -6.93 -23.04 -2.50
C HIS A 353 -7.64 -24.37 -2.77
N GLN A 354 -8.72 -24.37 -3.55
CA GLN A 354 -9.53 -25.55 -3.84
C GLN A 354 -9.96 -26.32 -2.58
N GLY A 355 -10.28 -25.59 -1.51
CA GLY A 355 -10.71 -26.17 -0.23
C GLY A 355 -9.58 -26.80 0.62
N LYS A 356 -8.31 -26.66 0.21
CA LYS A 356 -7.15 -27.23 0.90
C LYS A 356 -6.23 -26.13 1.45
N PRO A 357 -5.57 -26.38 2.60
CA PRO A 357 -4.48 -25.53 3.05
C PRO A 357 -3.37 -25.49 1.99
N ILE A 358 -2.76 -24.32 1.83
CA ILE A 358 -1.70 -24.09 0.84
C ILE A 358 -0.35 -24.35 1.48
N PRO A 359 0.47 -25.28 0.95
CA PRO A 359 1.84 -25.43 1.40
C PRO A 359 2.63 -24.16 1.08
N VAL A 360 3.21 -23.56 2.07
CA VAL A 360 4.13 -22.43 1.87
C VAL A 360 5.53 -22.98 1.93
N GLN A 361 6.27 -22.80 0.85
CA GLN A 361 7.70 -23.10 0.86
C GLN A 361 8.42 -22.12 1.79
N PRO A 362 9.38 -22.58 2.59
CA PRO A 362 10.13 -21.74 3.52
C PRO A 362 10.96 -20.67 2.85
#